data_2e088dbfc9711abe4276171dbe1eae1b
#
_entry.id   2e088dbfc9711abe4276171dbe1eae1b
#
_cell.length_a   1.000
_cell.length_b   1.000
_cell.length_c   1.000
_cell.angle_alpha   90.00
_cell.angle_beta   90.00
_cell.angle_gamma   90.00
#
_symmetry.space_group_name_H-M   'P 1'
#
loop_
_entity.id
_entity.type
_entity.pdbx_description
1 polymer ?
#
loop_
_entity_poly.entity_id
_entity_poly.type
_entity_poly.pdbx_seq_one_letter_code
_entity_poly.pdbx_strand_id
1 'polypeptide(L)'
;MSNPFPEVEAYLRELHVVRQLSTYTLKAYRTDLSLLQENAREEGLSLDKVSNALIRRWAAALHATGKSPRTIARTLSGWRGFYAWLALEGKEHQSNASLSVNPVADVKAPRRNKLLPKALSVEQAISLVEFAAKEVKEKKDWESYRDYATIELLYSSGLRLSELLGIDVEPSPNAAGWLDWDAAEVSVLGKGNKRRAIPVGKPAMTALRDWREIRAQYLVNTKEAALFISIQGTRLSARTVQARLRTLATC
;
A
#
# COMPACT_ATOMS: atom_id res chain seq x y z
N MET A 1 27.15 -15.61 -1.85
CA MET A 1 26.57 -16.45 -2.93
C MET A 1 26.01 -15.52 -3.99
N SER A 2 26.52 -15.56 -5.23
CA SER A 2 26.00 -14.75 -6.33
C SER A 2 24.56 -15.16 -6.63
N ASN A 3 23.69 -14.17 -6.86
CA ASN A 3 22.30 -14.43 -7.31
C ASN A 3 22.37 -15.18 -8.67
N PRO A 4 21.81 -16.39 -8.79
CA PRO A 4 21.86 -17.14 -10.05
C PRO A 4 21.03 -16.51 -11.19
N PHE A 5 20.28 -15.45 -10.90
CA PHE A 5 19.42 -14.75 -11.84
C PHE A 5 19.63 -13.23 -11.77
N PRO A 6 20.76 -12.70 -12.27
CA PRO A 6 21.09 -11.27 -12.20
C PRO A 6 20.10 -10.38 -12.96
N GLU A 7 19.44 -10.90 -13.98
CA GLU A 7 18.44 -10.21 -14.80
C GLU A 7 17.21 -9.76 -13.98
N VAL A 8 16.86 -10.49 -12.92
CA VAL A 8 15.74 -10.07 -12.02
C VAL A 8 16.09 -8.80 -11.25
N GLU A 9 17.33 -8.70 -10.76
CA GLU A 9 17.76 -7.47 -10.06
C GLU A 9 17.92 -6.29 -11.04
N ALA A 10 18.32 -6.55 -12.29
CA ALA A 10 18.36 -5.53 -13.33
C ALA A 10 16.96 -4.99 -13.63
N TYR A 11 15.98 -5.88 -13.80
CA TYR A 11 14.58 -5.49 -14.00
C TYR A 11 14.01 -4.70 -12.81
N LEU A 12 14.27 -5.12 -11.59
CA LEU A 12 13.81 -4.39 -10.40
C LEU A 12 14.43 -3.00 -10.31
N ARG A 13 15.69 -2.83 -10.72
CA ARG A 13 16.33 -1.51 -10.84
C ARG A 13 15.67 -0.64 -11.90
N GLU A 14 15.38 -1.19 -13.08
CA GLU A 14 14.62 -0.52 -14.13
C GLU A 14 13.27 -0.01 -13.61
N LEU A 15 12.50 -0.86 -12.92
CA LEU A 15 11.22 -0.49 -12.34
C LEU A 15 11.33 0.64 -11.30
N HIS A 16 12.43 0.66 -10.56
CA HIS A 16 12.68 1.68 -9.54
C HIS A 16 13.14 3.01 -10.15
N VAL A 17 14.16 2.96 -10.99
CA VAL A 17 14.86 4.16 -11.49
C VAL A 17 14.12 4.79 -12.67
N VAL A 18 13.73 3.99 -13.66
CA VAL A 18 13.12 4.48 -14.90
C VAL A 18 11.61 4.66 -14.75
N ARG A 19 10.92 3.66 -14.20
CA ARG A 19 9.45 3.70 -14.05
C ARG A 19 8.98 4.30 -12.74
N GLN A 20 9.88 4.61 -11.82
CA GLN A 20 9.61 5.27 -10.53
C GLN A 20 8.44 4.63 -9.76
N LEU A 21 8.37 3.30 -9.76
CA LEU A 21 7.33 2.58 -9.05
C LEU A 21 7.49 2.74 -7.53
N SER A 22 6.35 2.78 -6.82
CA SER A 22 6.36 2.89 -5.37
C SER A 22 7.08 1.72 -4.70
N THR A 23 7.70 1.97 -3.54
CA THR A 23 8.40 0.97 -2.72
C THR A 23 7.53 -0.26 -2.42
N TYR A 24 6.23 -0.05 -2.18
CA TYR A 24 5.28 -1.15 -1.96
C TYR A 24 5.07 -2.01 -3.22
N THR A 25 5.01 -1.39 -4.39
CA THR A 25 4.91 -2.12 -5.68
C THR A 25 6.17 -2.91 -5.95
N LEU A 26 7.35 -2.30 -5.73
CA LEU A 26 8.64 -2.97 -5.89
C LEU A 26 8.78 -4.16 -4.94
N LYS A 27 8.38 -4.01 -3.67
CA LYS A 27 8.38 -5.10 -2.69
C LYS A 27 7.48 -6.26 -3.15
N ALA A 28 6.30 -5.95 -3.66
CA ALA A 28 5.38 -6.96 -4.17
C ALA A 28 5.95 -7.69 -5.39
N TYR A 29 6.53 -6.96 -6.35
CA TYR A 29 7.17 -7.55 -7.53
C TYR A 29 8.41 -8.35 -7.18
N ARG A 30 9.23 -7.90 -6.23
CA ARG A 30 10.36 -8.69 -5.71
C ARG A 30 9.90 -10.05 -5.20
N THR A 31 8.84 -10.08 -4.38
CA THR A 31 8.26 -11.34 -3.88
C THR A 31 7.76 -12.23 -5.02
N ASP A 32 7.07 -11.66 -6.01
CA ASP A 32 6.56 -12.42 -7.16
C ASP A 32 7.69 -12.97 -8.03
N LEU A 33 8.76 -12.21 -8.23
CA LEU A 33 9.92 -12.64 -9.03
C LEU A 33 10.80 -13.62 -8.26
N SER A 34 10.92 -13.51 -6.93
CA SER A 34 11.57 -14.54 -6.12
C SER A 34 10.91 -15.91 -6.29
N LEU A 35 9.58 -15.93 -6.32
CA LEU A 35 8.84 -17.17 -6.57
C LEU A 35 9.11 -17.73 -7.99
N LEU A 36 9.24 -16.87 -9.00
CA LEU A 36 9.63 -17.29 -10.36
C LEU A 36 11.01 -17.93 -10.36
N GLN A 37 11.97 -17.31 -9.66
CA GLN A 37 13.35 -17.81 -9.52
C GLN A 37 13.39 -19.16 -8.76
N GLU A 38 12.62 -19.31 -7.71
CA GLU A 38 12.50 -20.56 -6.94
C GLU A 38 12.00 -21.70 -7.83
N ASN A 39 10.89 -21.47 -8.54
CA ASN A 39 10.30 -22.46 -9.44
C ASN A 39 11.28 -22.84 -10.58
N ALA A 40 11.97 -21.87 -11.18
CA ALA A 40 12.93 -22.15 -12.25
C ALA A 40 14.14 -22.94 -11.72
N ARG A 41 14.61 -22.64 -10.51
CA ARG A 41 15.70 -23.37 -9.85
C ARG A 41 15.33 -24.82 -9.55
N GLU A 42 14.11 -25.07 -9.06
CA GLU A 42 13.60 -26.42 -8.82
C GLU A 42 13.56 -27.29 -10.08
N GLU A 43 13.29 -26.65 -11.24
CA GLU A 43 13.30 -27.32 -12.55
C GLU A 43 14.72 -27.40 -13.17
N GLY A 44 15.74 -26.80 -12.55
CA GLY A 44 17.09 -26.73 -13.11
C GLY A 44 17.20 -25.87 -14.37
N LEU A 45 16.32 -24.86 -14.53
CA LEU A 45 16.21 -24.05 -15.74
C LEU A 45 16.69 -22.62 -15.52
N SER A 46 17.26 -22.02 -16.56
CA SER A 46 17.41 -20.57 -16.69
C SER A 46 16.07 -19.94 -17.06
N LEU A 47 15.87 -18.65 -16.69
CA LEU A 47 14.58 -17.96 -16.88
C LEU A 47 14.17 -17.82 -18.34
N ASP A 48 15.12 -17.72 -19.25
CA ASP A 48 14.89 -17.67 -20.71
C ASP A 48 14.33 -18.98 -21.30
N LYS A 49 14.51 -20.11 -20.61
CA LYS A 49 14.03 -21.44 -21.04
C LYS A 49 12.70 -21.85 -20.40
N VAL A 50 12.11 -21.00 -19.59
CA VAL A 50 10.80 -21.27 -18.97
C VAL A 50 9.70 -21.25 -20.05
N SER A 51 8.97 -22.36 -20.16
CA SER A 51 7.91 -22.52 -21.14
C SER A 51 6.55 -22.03 -20.62
N ASN A 52 5.61 -21.77 -21.53
CA ASN A 52 4.22 -21.48 -21.20
C ASN A 52 3.56 -22.59 -20.36
N ALA A 53 3.87 -23.86 -20.65
CA ALA A 53 3.36 -25.00 -19.89
C ALA A 53 3.80 -24.97 -18.42
N LEU A 54 5.05 -24.59 -18.14
CA LEU A 54 5.56 -24.41 -16.78
C LEU A 54 4.84 -23.27 -16.06
N ILE A 55 4.69 -22.13 -16.72
CA ILE A 55 3.95 -20.99 -16.15
C ILE A 55 2.51 -21.39 -15.77
N ARG A 56 1.81 -22.13 -16.63
CA ARG A 56 0.47 -22.64 -16.32
C ARG A 56 0.47 -23.59 -15.14
N ARG A 57 1.44 -24.50 -15.06
CA ARG A 57 1.60 -25.44 -13.94
C ARG A 57 1.84 -24.69 -12.63
N TRP A 58 2.75 -23.71 -12.62
CA TRP A 58 3.03 -22.89 -11.42
C TRP A 58 1.85 -22.03 -11.00
N ALA A 59 1.11 -21.47 -11.95
CA ALA A 59 -0.13 -20.73 -11.66
C ALA A 59 -1.20 -21.64 -11.05
N ALA A 60 -1.33 -22.89 -11.53
CA ALA A 60 -2.23 -23.90 -10.97
C ALA A 60 -1.80 -24.29 -9.55
N ALA A 61 -0.51 -24.47 -9.30
CA ALA A 61 0.03 -24.77 -7.97
C ALA A 61 -0.27 -23.63 -6.96
N LEU A 62 -0.14 -22.36 -7.38
CA LEU A 62 -0.54 -21.22 -6.55
C LEU A 62 -2.03 -21.26 -6.17
N HIS A 63 -2.87 -21.67 -7.10
CA HIS A 63 -4.30 -21.82 -6.84
C HIS A 63 -4.56 -22.99 -5.85
N ALA A 64 -3.91 -24.13 -6.05
CA ALA A 64 -4.02 -25.30 -5.19
C ALA A 64 -3.54 -25.04 -3.75
N THR A 65 -2.53 -24.18 -3.57
CA THR A 65 -2.05 -23.72 -2.26
C THR A 65 -2.92 -22.64 -1.61
N GLY A 66 -4.10 -22.34 -2.17
CA GLY A 66 -5.07 -21.40 -1.59
C GLY A 66 -4.76 -19.92 -1.82
N LYS A 67 -3.83 -19.58 -2.72
CA LYS A 67 -3.58 -18.17 -3.06
C LYS A 67 -4.81 -17.56 -3.73
N SER A 68 -5.16 -16.33 -3.32
CA SER A 68 -6.32 -15.65 -3.87
C SER A 68 -6.18 -15.38 -5.38
N PRO A 69 -7.28 -15.35 -6.16
CA PRO A 69 -7.23 -14.98 -7.58
C PRO A 69 -6.57 -13.62 -7.82
N ARG A 70 -6.71 -12.69 -6.88
CA ARG A 70 -6.06 -11.36 -6.94
C ARG A 70 -4.53 -11.48 -6.83
N THR A 71 -4.05 -12.33 -5.91
CA THR A 71 -2.62 -12.58 -5.74
C THR A 71 -2.04 -13.22 -7.01
N ILE A 72 -2.69 -14.25 -7.53
CA ILE A 72 -2.26 -14.95 -8.75
C ILE A 72 -2.23 -13.98 -9.94
N ALA A 73 -3.25 -13.14 -10.10
CA ALA A 73 -3.30 -12.13 -11.16
C ALA A 73 -2.14 -11.14 -11.06
N ARG A 74 -1.78 -10.68 -9.85
CA ARG A 74 -0.64 -9.79 -9.62
C ARG A 74 0.68 -10.49 -9.95
N THR A 75 0.86 -11.72 -9.46
CA THR A 75 2.05 -12.53 -9.74
C THR A 75 2.26 -12.73 -11.23
N LEU A 76 1.23 -13.16 -11.96
CA LEU A 76 1.28 -13.30 -13.41
C LEU A 76 1.54 -11.96 -14.13
N SER A 77 1.03 -10.86 -13.60
CA SER A 77 1.32 -9.52 -14.15
C SER A 77 2.79 -9.14 -13.96
N GLY A 78 3.37 -9.41 -12.79
CA GLY A 78 4.79 -9.21 -12.51
C GLY A 78 5.69 -10.04 -13.43
N TRP A 79 5.40 -11.34 -13.56
CA TRP A 79 6.13 -12.24 -14.45
C TRP A 79 6.00 -11.82 -15.93
N ARG A 80 4.81 -11.43 -16.37
CA ARG A 80 4.58 -10.95 -17.74
C ARG A 80 5.39 -9.69 -18.05
N GLY A 81 5.43 -8.75 -17.08
CA GLY A 81 6.24 -7.54 -17.21
C GLY A 81 7.73 -7.83 -17.29
N PHE A 82 8.23 -8.76 -16.46
CA PHE A 82 9.62 -9.21 -16.49
C PHE A 82 10.00 -9.83 -17.85
N TYR A 83 9.21 -10.77 -18.35
CA TYR A 83 9.48 -11.41 -19.62
C TYR A 83 9.37 -10.45 -20.83
N ALA A 84 8.47 -9.46 -20.75
CA ALA A 84 8.39 -8.41 -21.76
C ALA A 84 9.66 -7.54 -21.77
N TRP A 85 10.19 -7.20 -20.61
CA TRP A 85 11.44 -6.48 -20.47
C TRP A 85 12.63 -7.32 -20.94
N LEU A 86 12.73 -8.57 -20.51
CA LEU A 86 13.81 -9.49 -20.90
C LEU A 86 13.86 -9.69 -22.41
N ALA A 87 12.72 -9.72 -23.09
CA ALA A 87 12.66 -9.82 -24.56
C ALA A 87 13.19 -8.57 -25.27
N LEU A 88 13.08 -7.38 -24.65
CA LEU A 88 13.63 -6.12 -25.18
C LEU A 88 15.14 -6.04 -24.95
N GLU A 89 15.61 -6.30 -23.75
CA GLU A 89 17.03 -6.31 -23.38
C GLU A 89 17.83 -7.32 -24.23
N GLY A 90 17.26 -8.51 -24.45
CA GLY A 90 17.88 -9.53 -25.31
C GLY A 90 18.07 -9.07 -26.76
N LYS A 91 17.22 -8.18 -27.28
CA LYS A 91 17.36 -7.60 -28.61
C LYS A 91 18.43 -6.52 -28.67
N GLU A 92 18.52 -5.66 -27.64
CA GLU A 92 19.48 -4.56 -27.59
C GLU A 92 20.93 -5.05 -27.42
N HIS A 93 21.13 -6.11 -26.65
CA HIS A 93 22.47 -6.63 -26.32
C HIS A 93 22.92 -7.79 -27.22
N GLN A 94 22.20 -8.12 -28.31
CA GLN A 94 22.52 -9.25 -29.23
C GLN A 94 22.85 -10.53 -28.46
N SER A 95 22.29 -10.74 -27.28
CA SER A 95 22.51 -11.94 -26.49
C SER A 95 21.70 -13.09 -27.12
N ASN A 96 22.26 -14.33 -27.13
CA ASN A 96 21.59 -15.53 -27.60
C ASN A 96 20.29 -15.89 -26.87
N ALA A 97 19.89 -15.11 -25.88
CA ALA A 97 18.67 -15.25 -25.09
C ALA A 97 17.50 -14.44 -25.69
N SER A 98 17.38 -14.37 -27.02
CA SER A 98 16.21 -13.73 -27.64
C SER A 98 14.96 -14.57 -27.39
N LEU A 99 14.18 -14.20 -26.39
CA LEU A 99 12.83 -14.73 -26.17
C LEU A 99 11.95 -14.35 -27.37
N SER A 100 11.61 -15.31 -28.20
CA SER A 100 10.72 -15.09 -29.33
C SER A 100 9.28 -14.83 -28.90
N VAL A 101 8.85 -15.36 -27.75
CA VAL A 101 7.49 -15.24 -27.21
C VAL A 101 7.53 -15.14 -25.70
N ASN A 102 6.76 -14.21 -25.13
CA ASN A 102 6.58 -14.11 -23.69
C ASN A 102 5.79 -15.32 -23.15
N PRO A 103 6.36 -16.19 -22.30
CA PRO A 103 5.71 -17.42 -21.85
C PRO A 103 4.48 -17.19 -20.98
N VAL A 104 4.24 -15.94 -20.52
CA VAL A 104 3.12 -15.57 -19.66
C VAL A 104 1.99 -14.89 -20.43
N ALA A 105 2.18 -14.58 -21.73
CA ALA A 105 1.28 -13.68 -22.48
C ALA A 105 -0.20 -14.07 -22.40
N ASP A 106 -0.53 -15.34 -22.59
CA ASP A 106 -1.90 -15.88 -22.65
C ASP A 106 -2.35 -16.59 -21.35
N VAL A 107 -1.49 -16.62 -20.32
CA VAL A 107 -1.84 -17.25 -19.03
C VAL A 107 -2.73 -16.31 -18.22
N LYS A 108 -3.95 -16.77 -17.92
CA LYS A 108 -4.95 -16.01 -17.17
C LYS A 108 -5.05 -16.51 -15.72
N ALA A 109 -5.21 -15.58 -14.80
CA ALA A 109 -5.56 -15.92 -13.42
C ALA A 109 -6.99 -16.48 -13.35
N PRO A 110 -7.30 -17.27 -12.30
CA PRO A 110 -8.67 -17.71 -12.03
C PRO A 110 -9.65 -16.53 -11.98
N ARG A 111 -10.87 -16.74 -12.45
CA ARG A 111 -11.91 -15.71 -12.40
C ARG A 111 -12.17 -15.29 -10.95
N ARG A 112 -12.26 -14.00 -10.74
CA ARG A 112 -12.61 -13.42 -9.45
C ARG A 112 -14.11 -13.12 -9.44
N ASN A 113 -14.82 -13.59 -8.41
CA ASN A 113 -16.12 -13.02 -8.11
C ASN A 113 -15.90 -11.55 -7.71
N LYS A 114 -16.45 -10.62 -8.50
CA LYS A 114 -16.47 -9.19 -8.15
C LYS A 114 -17.46 -9.03 -7.00
N LEU A 115 -16.97 -9.19 -5.78
CA LEU A 115 -17.73 -8.66 -4.64
C LEU A 115 -17.78 -7.14 -4.81
N LEU A 116 -18.97 -6.58 -4.80
CA LEU A 116 -19.13 -5.12 -4.71
C LEU A 116 -18.40 -4.64 -3.45
N PRO A 117 -17.66 -3.51 -3.52
CA PRO A 117 -17.10 -2.93 -2.33
C PRO A 117 -18.21 -2.70 -1.32
N LYS A 118 -18.08 -3.23 -0.12
CA LYS A 118 -18.96 -2.90 1.00
C LYS A 118 -18.53 -1.51 1.50
N ALA A 119 -18.98 -0.49 0.82
CA ALA A 119 -18.89 0.87 1.34
C ALA A 119 -19.93 1.04 2.45
N LEU A 120 -19.61 1.83 3.47
CA LEU A 120 -20.60 2.27 4.45
C LEU A 120 -21.67 3.12 3.74
N SER A 121 -22.91 3.00 4.14
CA SER A 121 -23.94 3.96 3.75
C SER A 121 -23.63 5.33 4.42
N VAL A 122 -24.32 6.38 3.98
CA VAL A 122 -24.16 7.71 4.60
C VAL A 122 -24.53 7.66 6.08
N GLU A 123 -25.61 6.99 6.42
CA GLU A 123 -26.09 6.81 7.80
C GLU A 123 -25.08 6.04 8.66
N GLN A 124 -24.51 4.96 8.11
CA GLN A 124 -23.48 4.19 8.79
C GLN A 124 -22.19 5.00 9.01
N ALA A 125 -21.81 5.84 8.06
CA ALA A 125 -20.65 6.71 8.20
C ALA A 125 -20.88 7.78 9.28
N ILE A 126 -22.07 8.39 9.33
CA ILE A 126 -22.46 9.34 10.37
C ILE A 126 -22.47 8.65 11.73
N SER A 127 -23.12 7.50 11.86
CA SER A 127 -23.17 6.72 13.11
C SER A 127 -21.77 6.38 13.63
N LEU A 128 -20.82 6.06 12.74
CA LEU A 128 -19.44 5.79 13.14
C LEU A 128 -18.76 7.03 13.74
N VAL A 129 -18.98 8.21 13.14
CA VAL A 129 -18.45 9.49 13.66
C VAL A 129 -19.06 9.82 15.03
N GLU A 130 -20.39 9.70 15.16
CA GLU A 130 -21.11 9.95 16.41
C GLU A 130 -20.69 8.98 17.52
N PHE A 131 -20.51 7.70 17.19
CA PHE A 131 -20.02 6.70 18.12
C PHE A 131 -18.61 7.04 18.62
N ALA A 132 -17.70 7.40 17.72
CA ALA A 132 -16.34 7.80 18.10
C ALA A 132 -16.34 9.06 18.99
N ALA A 133 -17.21 10.04 18.71
CA ALA A 133 -17.39 11.23 19.53
C ALA A 133 -17.91 10.88 20.94
N LYS A 134 -18.82 9.90 21.05
CA LYS A 134 -19.34 9.39 22.32
C LYS A 134 -18.22 8.70 23.13
N GLU A 135 -17.42 7.86 22.49
CA GLU A 135 -16.26 7.20 23.11
C GLU A 135 -15.31 8.20 23.77
N VAL A 136 -15.02 9.34 23.13
CA VAL A 136 -14.19 10.40 23.71
C VAL A 136 -14.81 10.94 25.01
N LYS A 137 -16.13 11.19 25.04
CA LYS A 137 -16.82 11.73 26.21
C LYS A 137 -16.84 10.75 27.41
N GLU A 138 -16.96 9.44 27.07
CA GLU A 138 -17.09 8.40 28.10
C GLU A 138 -15.73 7.93 28.63
N LYS A 139 -14.78 7.65 27.73
CA LYS A 139 -13.47 7.06 28.10
C LYS A 139 -12.44 8.11 28.48
N LYS A 140 -12.40 9.24 27.78
CA LYS A 140 -11.43 10.34 27.97
C LYS A 140 -9.97 9.85 27.92
N ASP A 141 -9.71 8.72 27.23
CA ASP A 141 -8.38 8.19 27.06
C ASP A 141 -7.76 8.69 25.74
N TRP A 142 -6.45 8.63 25.63
CA TRP A 142 -5.72 9.14 24.48
C TRP A 142 -6.07 8.38 23.18
N GLU A 143 -6.44 7.10 23.24
CA GLU A 143 -6.83 6.31 22.07
C GLU A 143 -8.14 6.80 21.49
N SER A 144 -9.15 7.12 22.32
CA SER A 144 -10.44 7.62 21.85
C SER A 144 -10.28 8.98 21.15
N TYR A 145 -9.47 9.89 21.67
CA TYR A 145 -9.17 11.17 21.00
C TYR A 145 -8.46 10.97 19.65
N ARG A 146 -7.46 10.09 19.60
CA ARG A 146 -6.76 9.76 18.33
C ARG A 146 -7.71 9.17 17.32
N ASP A 147 -8.50 8.20 17.73
CA ASP A 147 -9.39 7.46 16.84
C ASP A 147 -10.52 8.37 16.33
N TYR A 148 -11.08 9.22 17.18
CA TYR A 148 -12.07 10.22 16.79
C TYR A 148 -11.49 11.23 15.78
N ALA A 149 -10.33 11.80 16.06
CA ALA A 149 -9.66 12.71 15.13
C ALA A 149 -9.33 12.04 13.79
N THR A 150 -8.95 10.75 13.82
CA THR A 150 -8.70 9.94 12.62
C THR A 150 -9.97 9.77 11.78
N ILE A 151 -11.09 9.43 12.42
CA ILE A 151 -12.39 9.20 11.75
C ILE A 151 -12.95 10.49 11.18
N GLU A 152 -12.92 11.55 11.96
CA GLU A 152 -13.37 12.89 11.53
C GLU A 152 -12.58 13.37 10.30
N LEU A 153 -11.25 13.22 10.31
CA LEU A 153 -10.43 13.62 9.18
C LEU A 153 -10.70 12.77 7.95
N LEU A 154 -10.86 11.46 8.09
CA LEU A 154 -11.22 10.57 6.98
C LEU A 154 -12.60 10.94 6.40
N TYR A 155 -13.58 11.19 7.26
CA TYR A 155 -14.95 11.55 6.85
C TYR A 155 -14.99 12.91 6.15
N SER A 156 -14.29 13.90 6.72
CA SER A 156 -14.26 15.27 6.19
C SER A 156 -13.53 15.40 4.86
N SER A 157 -12.39 14.69 4.70
CA SER A 157 -11.46 14.96 3.61
C SER A 157 -11.35 13.83 2.59
N GLY A 158 -11.99 12.68 2.81
CA GLY A 158 -11.96 11.53 1.88
C GLY A 158 -10.55 11.01 1.59
N LEU A 159 -9.63 11.12 2.53
CA LEU A 159 -8.24 10.69 2.39
C LEU A 159 -8.14 9.17 2.21
N ARG A 160 -7.15 8.74 1.41
CA ARG A 160 -6.73 7.35 1.45
C ARG A 160 -6.01 7.06 2.77
N LEU A 161 -6.11 5.82 3.26
CA LEU A 161 -5.45 5.43 4.50
C LEU A 161 -3.94 5.73 4.50
N SER A 162 -3.26 5.52 3.38
CA SER A 162 -1.83 5.84 3.25
C SER A 162 -1.54 7.34 3.29
N GLU A 163 -2.44 8.16 2.79
CA GLU A 163 -2.35 9.62 2.84
C GLU A 163 -2.53 10.12 4.29
N LEU A 164 -3.57 9.63 4.98
CA LEU A 164 -3.80 9.91 6.40
C LEU A 164 -2.55 9.59 7.25
N LEU A 165 -1.98 8.40 7.06
CA LEU A 165 -0.81 7.95 7.81
C LEU A 165 0.47 8.70 7.46
N GLY A 166 0.53 9.33 6.29
CA GLY A 166 1.63 10.16 5.84
C GLY A 166 1.60 11.60 6.33
N ILE A 167 0.56 12.00 7.08
CA ILE A 167 0.42 13.39 7.56
C ILE A 167 1.37 13.61 8.74
N ASP A 168 2.13 14.70 8.65
CA ASP A 168 2.95 15.25 9.71
C ASP A 168 2.22 16.45 10.38
N VAL A 169 2.60 16.77 11.61
CA VAL A 169 2.04 17.92 12.34
C VAL A 169 2.42 19.24 11.68
N GLU A 170 3.66 19.29 11.14
CA GLU A 170 4.23 20.49 10.53
C GLU A 170 4.77 20.16 9.12
N PRO A 171 4.82 21.14 8.22
CA PRO A 171 5.44 20.97 6.92
C PRO A 171 6.94 20.73 7.06
N SER A 172 7.48 19.80 6.25
CA SER A 172 8.92 19.61 6.10
C SER A 172 9.26 19.19 4.65
N PRO A 173 10.53 19.33 4.21
CA PRO A 173 10.93 18.92 2.87
C PRO A 173 10.65 17.43 2.57
N ASN A 174 10.67 16.58 3.61
CA ASN A 174 10.46 15.14 3.49
C ASN A 174 9.03 14.70 3.84
N ALA A 175 8.14 15.63 4.21
CA ALA A 175 6.77 15.30 4.59
C ALA A 175 5.98 14.79 3.38
N ALA A 176 5.38 13.61 3.52
CA ALA A 176 4.44 13.08 2.54
C ALA A 176 3.12 13.88 2.54
N GLY A 177 2.77 14.47 3.67
CA GLY A 177 1.65 15.37 3.87
C GLY A 177 1.76 16.10 5.19
N TRP A 178 1.00 17.16 5.38
CA TRP A 178 0.91 17.90 6.63
C TRP A 178 -0.45 18.56 6.76
N LEU A 179 -0.80 18.98 7.97
CA LEU A 179 -1.98 19.78 8.24
C LEU A 179 -1.59 21.26 8.33
N ASP A 180 -2.23 22.09 7.52
CA ASP A 180 -2.21 23.54 7.67
C ASP A 180 -3.30 23.94 8.66
N TRP A 181 -2.90 24.34 9.85
CA TRP A 181 -3.80 24.65 10.95
C TRP A 181 -4.56 25.97 10.77
N ASP A 182 -3.99 26.90 10.04
CA ASP A 182 -4.55 28.23 9.80
C ASP A 182 -5.50 28.21 8.59
N ALA A 183 -5.09 27.57 7.50
CA ALA A 183 -5.92 27.41 6.31
C ALA A 183 -7.03 26.34 6.49
N ALA A 184 -6.96 25.51 7.55
CA ALA A 184 -7.80 24.34 7.74
C ALA A 184 -7.78 23.41 6.52
N GLU A 185 -6.58 23.10 6.03
CA GLU A 185 -6.36 22.24 4.87
C GLU A 185 -5.33 21.15 5.17
N VAL A 186 -5.53 19.96 4.59
CA VAL A 186 -4.53 18.91 4.60
C VAL A 186 -3.85 18.83 3.24
N SER A 187 -2.54 18.99 3.22
CA SER A 187 -1.70 18.80 2.04
C SER A 187 -1.23 17.35 1.97
N VAL A 188 -1.48 16.65 0.87
CA VAL A 188 -1.06 15.25 0.69
C VAL A 188 -0.43 15.00 -0.67
N LEU A 189 0.44 14.00 -0.72
CA LEU A 189 1.09 13.56 -1.94
C LEU A 189 0.24 12.45 -2.57
N GLY A 190 -0.36 12.74 -3.71
CA GLY A 190 -1.18 11.78 -4.46
C GLY A 190 -0.38 10.89 -5.40
N LYS A 191 -1.08 10.08 -6.19
CA LYS A 191 -0.48 9.22 -7.21
C LYS A 191 0.30 10.06 -8.23
N GLY A 192 1.51 9.62 -8.57
CA GLY A 192 2.40 10.33 -9.50
C GLY A 192 3.11 11.54 -8.87
N ASN A 193 3.30 11.53 -7.55
CA ASN A 193 4.03 12.58 -6.83
C ASN A 193 3.39 13.99 -6.93
N LYS A 194 2.09 14.06 -7.25
CA LYS A 194 1.37 15.33 -7.34
C LYS A 194 0.77 15.70 -5.98
N ARG A 195 1.17 16.86 -5.46
CA ARG A 195 0.64 17.39 -4.21
C ARG A 195 -0.74 18.00 -4.44
N ARG A 196 -1.65 17.83 -3.48
CA ARG A 196 -2.95 18.51 -3.45
C ARG A 196 -3.31 18.93 -2.04
N ALA A 197 -3.97 20.06 -1.90
CA ALA A 197 -4.60 20.53 -0.67
C ALA A 197 -6.08 20.10 -0.69
N ILE A 198 -6.58 19.72 0.47
CA ILE A 198 -7.95 19.29 0.69
C ILE A 198 -8.48 20.02 1.91
N PRO A 199 -9.62 20.72 1.82
CA PRO A 199 -10.19 21.41 2.97
C PRO A 199 -10.64 20.42 4.04
N VAL A 200 -10.49 20.85 5.30
CA VAL A 200 -10.89 20.10 6.50
C VAL A 200 -12.03 20.83 7.20
N GLY A 201 -13.13 20.12 7.40
CA GLY A 201 -14.32 20.69 8.06
C GLY A 201 -14.08 21.05 9.52
N LYS A 202 -14.87 21.99 10.04
CA LYS A 202 -14.75 22.48 11.42
C LYS A 202 -14.78 21.38 12.50
N PRO A 203 -15.67 20.36 12.44
CA PRO A 203 -15.66 19.28 13.44
C PRO A 203 -14.33 18.52 13.47
N ALA A 204 -13.81 18.18 12.30
CA ALA A 204 -12.52 17.49 12.16
C ALA A 204 -11.36 18.36 12.68
N MET A 205 -11.35 19.67 12.39
CA MET A 205 -10.33 20.58 12.93
C MET A 205 -10.38 20.67 14.45
N THR A 206 -11.58 20.66 15.06
CA THR A 206 -11.73 20.63 16.53
C THR A 206 -11.14 19.34 17.10
N ALA A 207 -11.56 18.19 16.57
CA ALA A 207 -11.04 16.89 17.01
C ALA A 207 -9.51 16.77 16.85
N LEU A 208 -8.96 17.35 15.79
CA LEU A 208 -7.52 17.36 15.54
C LEU A 208 -6.75 18.25 16.51
N ARG A 209 -7.31 19.40 16.94
CA ARG A 209 -6.72 20.27 17.98
C ARG A 209 -6.69 19.56 19.33
N ASP A 210 -7.80 18.95 19.73
CA ASP A 210 -7.89 18.16 20.96
C ASP A 210 -6.87 17.01 20.95
N TRP A 211 -6.78 16.29 19.83
CA TRP A 211 -5.79 15.25 19.65
C TRP A 211 -4.34 15.78 19.72
N ARG A 212 -4.05 16.92 19.12
CA ARG A 212 -2.71 17.53 19.12
C ARG A 212 -2.20 17.80 20.55
N GLU A 213 -3.07 18.30 21.42
CA GLU A 213 -2.75 18.56 22.83
C GLU A 213 -2.45 17.27 23.59
N ILE A 214 -3.30 16.26 23.41
CA ILE A 214 -3.10 14.95 24.05
C ILE A 214 -1.87 14.24 23.50
N ARG A 215 -1.69 14.25 22.17
CA ARG A 215 -0.53 13.66 21.52
C ARG A 215 0.79 14.14 22.12
N ALA A 216 0.90 15.41 22.45
CA ALA A 216 2.12 15.99 23.02
C ALA A 216 2.55 15.31 24.34
N GLN A 217 1.60 14.78 25.11
CA GLN A 217 1.85 14.11 26.39
C GLN A 217 2.37 12.67 26.21
N TYR A 218 2.12 12.06 25.03
CA TYR A 218 2.50 10.67 24.72
C TYR A 218 3.69 10.55 23.76
N LEU A 219 4.35 11.65 23.45
CA LEU A 219 5.56 11.66 22.65
C LEU A 219 6.74 11.12 23.45
N VAL A 220 7.18 9.89 23.11
CA VAL A 220 8.44 9.34 23.63
C VAL A 220 9.63 10.02 22.94
N ASN A 221 9.52 10.31 21.67
CA ASN A 221 10.52 11.03 20.88
C ASN A 221 9.92 12.36 20.42
N THR A 222 10.43 13.46 20.95
CA THR A 222 9.98 14.82 20.57
C THR A 222 10.19 15.16 19.09
N LYS A 223 11.01 14.37 18.35
CA LYS A 223 11.27 14.53 16.92
C LYS A 223 10.29 13.73 16.03
N GLU A 224 9.35 12.96 16.61
CA GLU A 224 8.34 12.25 15.80
C GLU A 224 7.40 13.25 15.16
N ALA A 225 7.48 13.38 13.83
CA ALA A 225 6.70 14.33 13.05
C ALA A 225 5.26 13.86 12.79
N ALA A 226 4.96 12.55 12.86
CA ALA A 226 3.66 12.00 12.48
C ALA A 226 2.51 12.63 13.28
N LEU A 227 1.47 13.05 12.60
CA LEU A 227 0.24 13.56 13.23
C LEU A 227 -0.42 12.48 14.10
N PHE A 228 -0.52 11.26 13.59
CA PHE A 228 -1.11 10.13 14.32
C PHE A 228 -0.02 9.16 14.76
N ILE A 229 0.04 8.90 16.07
CA ILE A 229 1.04 8.04 16.70
C ILE A 229 0.40 6.80 17.35
N SER A 230 1.23 5.78 17.54
CA SER A 230 0.92 4.58 18.30
C SER A 230 1.21 4.80 19.79
N ILE A 231 0.88 3.82 20.63
CA ILE A 231 1.25 3.85 22.06
C ILE A 231 2.77 3.88 22.30
N GLN A 232 3.55 3.41 21.33
CA GLN A 232 5.02 3.48 21.36
C GLN A 232 5.56 4.87 20.98
N GLY A 233 4.69 5.87 20.72
CA GLY A 233 5.10 7.20 20.29
C GLY A 233 5.65 7.27 18.85
N THR A 234 5.42 6.26 18.04
CA THR A 234 5.85 6.19 16.63
C THR A 234 4.66 6.34 15.70
N ARG A 235 4.89 6.66 14.42
CA ARG A 235 3.85 6.78 13.39
C ARG A 235 2.89 5.60 13.39
N LEU A 236 1.59 5.89 13.39
CA LEU A 236 0.52 4.91 13.42
C LEU A 236 0.56 3.99 12.19
N SER A 237 0.31 2.70 12.38
CA SER A 237 0.30 1.73 11.29
C SER A 237 -1.07 1.59 10.62
N ALA A 238 -1.09 1.23 9.33
CA ALA A 238 -2.32 0.92 8.60
C ALA A 238 -3.12 -0.23 9.26
N ARG A 239 -2.42 -1.21 9.81
CA ARG A 239 -3.02 -2.36 10.50
C ARG A 239 -3.78 -1.90 11.75
N THR A 240 -3.18 -1.00 12.52
CA THR A 240 -3.81 -0.46 13.74
C THR A 240 -5.09 0.30 13.41
N VAL A 241 -5.03 1.24 12.43
CA VAL A 241 -6.23 1.98 12.01
C VAL A 241 -7.32 1.04 11.50
N GLN A 242 -6.98 0.08 10.65
CA GLN A 242 -7.95 -0.88 10.13
C GLN A 242 -8.58 -1.75 11.23
N ALA A 243 -7.81 -2.15 12.23
CA ALA A 243 -8.31 -2.91 13.37
C ALA A 243 -9.29 -2.07 14.20
N ARG A 244 -8.90 -0.82 14.51
CA ARG A 244 -9.76 0.11 15.29
C ARG A 244 -11.05 0.44 14.56
N LEU A 245 -10.99 0.78 13.26
CA LEU A 245 -12.19 1.04 12.46
C LEU A 245 -13.13 -0.17 12.41
N ARG A 246 -12.62 -1.41 12.34
CA ARG A 246 -13.47 -2.61 12.40
C ARG A 246 -14.17 -2.72 13.74
N THR A 247 -13.44 -2.54 14.84
CA THR A 247 -14.02 -2.60 16.20
C THR A 247 -15.13 -1.56 16.35
N LEU A 248 -14.88 -0.30 15.96
CA LEU A 248 -15.85 0.78 16.08
C LEU A 248 -17.06 0.62 15.12
N ALA A 249 -16.89 -0.02 13.97
CA ALA A 249 -17.98 -0.26 13.02
C ALA A 249 -18.86 -1.47 13.38
N THR A 250 -18.50 -2.26 14.40
CA THR A 250 -19.29 -3.42 14.88
C THR A 250 -20.07 -3.13 16.18
N CYS A 251 -19.87 -1.97 16.76
CA CYS A 251 -20.60 -1.46 17.93
C CYS A 251 -21.78 -0.61 17.48
#